data_218eab3492d265db66e39a1a31d15761
#
_entry.id   218eab3492d265db66e39a1a31d15761
#
_cell.length_a   1.000
_cell.length_b   1.000
_cell.length_c   1.000
_cell.angle_alpha   90.00
_cell.angle_beta   90.00
_cell.angle_gamma   90.00
#
_symmetry.space_group_name_H-M   'P 1'
#
loop_
_entity.id
_entity.type
_entity.pdbx_description
1 polymer ?
#
loop_
_entity_poly.entity_id
_entity_poly.type
_entity_poly.pdbx_seq_one_letter_code
_entity_poly.pdbx_strand_id
1 'polypeptide(L)'
;IINTLLFLIKLFVGLFAGSIAIIADAFNNLSDAASSIITIIGFKMANKPADAEHPFGHGRIEYISALVVSFMVMLVGFQFVKTSFSKILNPEAVTFEIMPFLLLLISIGFKIWLSKFNKNLGNKINSSALKAAGTDALGDVFTSTTVVISFFASNFTSFPIDGYIGVLVAIIIIYSGFSLIKETISPLLGEAPDAELVQQINDMVLSYEHISGVHDLIIHNYGPGRIMASIHAEIPADINIMTIHNIID
;
A
#
# COMPACT_ATOMS: atom_id res chain seq x y z
N ILE A 1 8.89 -13.45 1.15
CA ILE A 1 9.51 -14.73 0.71
C ILE A 1 9.94 -14.63 -0.76
N ILE A 2 9.06 -14.26 -1.71
CA ILE A 2 9.41 -14.18 -3.15
C ILE A 2 10.53 -13.18 -3.38
N ASN A 3 10.43 -11.97 -2.84
CA ASN A 3 11.46 -10.94 -2.99
C ASN A 3 12.80 -11.35 -2.36
N THR A 4 12.77 -12.06 -1.24
CA THR A 4 13.98 -12.61 -0.61
C THR A 4 14.61 -13.69 -1.48
N LEU A 5 13.80 -14.54 -2.09
CA LEU A 5 14.27 -15.59 -3.00
C LEU A 5 14.90 -14.97 -4.27
N LEU A 6 14.21 -13.98 -4.87
CA LEU A 6 14.71 -13.25 -6.02
C LEU A 6 16.02 -12.50 -5.70
N PHE A 7 16.12 -11.87 -4.52
CA PHE A 7 17.37 -11.28 -4.04
C PHE A 7 18.50 -12.29 -4.02
N LEU A 8 18.32 -13.44 -3.36
CA LEU A 8 19.37 -14.46 -3.26
C LEU A 8 19.79 -14.98 -4.64
N ILE A 9 18.83 -15.35 -5.50
CA ILE A 9 19.14 -15.85 -6.84
C ILE A 9 19.91 -14.82 -7.66
N LYS A 10 19.44 -13.56 -7.70
CA LYS A 10 20.09 -12.49 -8.46
C LYS A 10 21.45 -12.13 -7.88
N LEU A 11 21.61 -12.15 -6.54
CA LEU A 11 22.88 -11.89 -5.90
C LEU A 11 23.92 -12.96 -6.29
N PHE A 12 23.56 -14.24 -6.20
CA PHE A 12 24.44 -15.32 -6.61
C PHE A 12 24.81 -15.21 -8.10
N VAL A 13 23.83 -15.06 -8.98
CA VAL A 13 24.08 -14.92 -10.42
C VAL A 13 24.94 -13.69 -10.72
N GLY A 14 24.66 -12.55 -10.08
CA GLY A 14 25.41 -11.31 -10.27
C GLY A 14 26.87 -11.43 -9.82
N LEU A 15 27.13 -12.10 -8.69
CA LEU A 15 28.48 -12.36 -8.21
C LEU A 15 29.25 -13.30 -9.14
N PHE A 16 28.63 -14.39 -9.60
CA PHE A 16 29.29 -15.34 -10.52
C PHE A 16 29.52 -14.75 -11.91
N ALA A 17 28.57 -13.94 -12.42
CA ALA A 17 28.69 -13.28 -13.71
C ALA A 17 29.55 -11.99 -13.65
N GLY A 18 29.92 -11.50 -12.47
CA GLY A 18 30.62 -10.22 -12.30
C GLY A 18 29.79 -9.01 -12.73
N SER A 19 28.46 -9.15 -12.79
CA SER A 19 27.55 -8.12 -13.30
C SER A 19 27.02 -7.22 -12.17
N ILE A 20 27.51 -5.98 -12.13
CA ILE A 20 27.07 -4.95 -11.18
C ILE A 20 25.57 -4.66 -11.36
N ALA A 21 25.05 -4.72 -12.60
CA ALA A 21 23.65 -4.47 -12.89
C ALA A 21 22.74 -5.52 -12.22
N ILE A 22 23.09 -6.81 -12.28
CA ILE A 22 22.33 -7.89 -11.62
C ILE A 22 22.41 -7.73 -10.09
N ILE A 23 23.57 -7.35 -9.56
CA ILE A 23 23.76 -7.13 -8.11
C ILE A 23 22.88 -5.94 -7.67
N ALA A 24 22.86 -4.84 -8.41
CA ALA A 24 21.99 -3.69 -8.10
C ALA A 24 20.52 -4.07 -8.10
N ASP A 25 20.07 -4.85 -9.08
CA ASP A 25 18.70 -5.35 -9.16
C ASP A 25 18.36 -6.35 -8.03
N ALA A 26 19.35 -7.14 -7.55
CA ALA A 26 19.21 -7.94 -6.35
C ALA A 26 18.92 -7.08 -5.11
N PHE A 27 19.68 -6.00 -4.89
CA PHE A 27 19.46 -5.09 -3.76
C PHE A 27 18.10 -4.39 -3.83
N ASN A 28 17.56 -4.13 -5.02
CA ASN A 28 16.18 -3.65 -5.15
C ASN A 28 15.17 -4.66 -4.57
N ASN A 29 15.31 -5.95 -4.91
CA ASN A 29 14.46 -6.99 -4.32
C ASN A 29 14.65 -7.15 -2.79
N LEU A 30 15.81 -6.79 -2.24
CA LEU A 30 16.03 -6.74 -0.79
C LEU A 30 15.21 -5.60 -0.15
N SER A 31 15.16 -4.42 -0.78
CA SER A 31 14.32 -3.31 -0.33
C SER A 31 12.83 -3.68 -0.32
N ASP A 32 12.37 -4.41 -1.34
CA ASP A 32 10.98 -4.89 -1.40
C ASP A 32 10.68 -5.93 -0.32
N ALA A 33 11.68 -6.75 0.02
CA ALA A 33 11.56 -7.68 1.14
C ALA A 33 11.41 -6.91 2.47
N ALA A 34 12.12 -5.79 2.63
CA ALA A 34 11.99 -4.92 3.81
C ALA A 34 10.58 -4.31 3.91
N SER A 35 10.03 -3.78 2.82
CA SER A 35 8.63 -3.31 2.76
C SER A 35 7.62 -4.40 3.15
N SER A 36 7.84 -5.62 2.65
CA SER A 36 7.00 -6.78 3.01
C SER A 36 7.10 -7.14 4.49
N ILE A 37 8.28 -7.02 5.10
CA ILE A 37 8.49 -7.25 6.54
C ILE A 37 7.76 -6.19 7.36
N ILE A 38 7.85 -4.92 6.98
CA ILE A 38 7.13 -3.81 7.64
C ILE A 38 5.63 -4.08 7.63
N THR A 39 5.08 -4.51 6.48
CA THR A 39 3.66 -4.87 6.35
C THR A 39 3.28 -6.01 7.28
N ILE A 40 4.08 -7.10 7.35
CA ILE A 40 3.82 -8.25 8.23
C ILE A 40 3.87 -7.84 9.72
N ILE A 41 4.87 -7.04 10.09
CA ILE A 41 4.99 -6.53 11.47
C ILE A 41 3.78 -5.64 11.80
N GLY A 42 3.40 -4.76 10.87
CA GLY A 42 2.23 -3.90 11.01
C GLY A 42 0.95 -4.70 11.26
N PHE A 43 0.68 -5.72 10.47
CA PHE A 43 -0.47 -6.62 10.70
C PHE A 43 -0.42 -7.33 12.05
N LYS A 44 0.76 -7.86 12.41
CA LYS A 44 0.92 -8.55 13.69
C LYS A 44 0.65 -7.62 14.87
N MET A 45 1.13 -6.39 14.80
CA MET A 45 0.94 -5.39 15.84
C MET A 45 -0.50 -4.85 15.86
N ALA A 46 -1.10 -4.62 14.68
CA ALA A 46 -2.49 -4.16 14.57
C ALA A 46 -3.50 -5.14 15.18
N ASN A 47 -3.19 -6.45 15.10
CA ASN A 47 -4.03 -7.49 15.68
C ASN A 47 -3.86 -7.68 17.21
N LYS A 48 -2.93 -6.96 17.84
CA LYS A 48 -2.79 -7.00 19.31
C LYS A 48 -4.08 -6.47 19.96
N PRO A 49 -4.61 -7.15 21.01
CA PRO A 49 -5.80 -6.67 21.71
C PRO A 49 -5.55 -5.35 22.42
N ALA A 50 -6.63 -4.71 22.86
CA ALA A 50 -6.56 -3.54 23.72
C ALA A 50 -5.79 -3.86 25.01
N ASP A 51 -5.02 -2.89 25.47
CA ASP A 51 -4.27 -2.92 26.74
C ASP A 51 -4.44 -1.58 27.48
N ALA A 52 -3.79 -1.44 28.64
CA ALA A 52 -3.91 -0.24 29.47
C ALA A 52 -3.39 1.04 28.80
N GLU A 53 -2.39 0.92 27.87
CA GLU A 53 -1.83 2.04 27.14
C GLU A 53 -2.67 2.37 25.87
N HIS A 54 -3.30 1.35 25.28
CA HIS A 54 -4.10 1.47 24.06
C HIS A 54 -5.47 0.83 24.25
N PRO A 55 -6.39 1.47 24.99
CA PRO A 55 -7.70 0.90 25.36
C PRO A 55 -8.61 0.62 24.15
N PHE A 56 -8.40 1.31 23.03
CA PHE A 56 -9.14 1.08 21.78
C PHE A 56 -8.47 0.07 20.84
N GLY A 57 -7.35 -0.55 21.30
CA GLY A 57 -6.56 -1.51 20.54
C GLY A 57 -5.53 -0.87 19.62
N HIS A 58 -4.83 -1.72 18.87
CA HIS A 58 -3.65 -1.34 18.09
C HIS A 58 -3.92 -1.27 16.57
N GLY A 59 -5.18 -1.32 16.12
CA GLY A 59 -5.52 -1.43 14.71
C GLY A 59 -4.95 -0.31 13.83
N ARG A 60 -4.78 0.91 14.35
CA ARG A 60 -4.18 2.04 13.62
C ARG A 60 -2.71 1.82 13.23
N ILE A 61 -2.01 0.86 13.83
CA ILE A 61 -0.64 0.51 13.45
C ILE A 61 -0.58 0.02 11.98
N GLU A 62 -1.66 -0.55 11.46
CA GLU A 62 -1.73 -0.92 10.05
C GLU A 62 -1.61 0.31 9.15
N TYR A 63 -2.32 1.40 9.46
CA TYR A 63 -2.21 2.65 8.70
C TYR A 63 -0.81 3.26 8.81
N ILE A 64 -0.18 3.21 9.99
CA ILE A 64 1.20 3.69 10.18
C ILE A 64 2.17 2.85 9.32
N SER A 65 2.01 1.54 9.28
CA SER A 65 2.83 0.66 8.45
C SER A 65 2.64 0.93 6.96
N ALA A 66 1.39 1.14 6.52
CA ALA A 66 1.07 1.51 5.16
C ALA A 66 1.67 2.88 4.79
N LEU A 67 1.67 3.84 5.73
CA LEU A 67 2.28 5.16 5.55
C LEU A 67 3.80 5.03 5.34
N VAL A 68 4.49 4.21 6.14
CA VAL A 68 5.93 3.96 5.98
C VAL A 68 6.24 3.36 4.60
N VAL A 69 5.46 2.34 4.16
CA VAL A 69 5.62 1.75 2.83
C VAL A 69 5.36 2.78 1.73
N SER A 70 4.34 3.63 1.88
CA SER A 70 4.03 4.68 0.91
C SER A 70 5.16 5.71 0.76
N PHE A 71 5.84 6.07 1.86
CA PHE A 71 7.05 6.90 1.81
C PHE A 71 8.21 6.19 1.09
N MET A 72 8.37 4.88 1.30
CA MET A 72 9.38 4.10 0.57
C MET A 72 9.10 4.10 -0.94
N VAL A 73 7.84 3.93 -1.36
CA VAL A 73 7.42 4.04 -2.77
C VAL A 73 7.78 5.41 -3.34
N MET A 74 7.50 6.51 -2.61
CA MET A 74 7.87 7.85 -3.04
C MET A 74 9.39 8.03 -3.18
N LEU A 75 10.17 7.53 -2.23
CA LEU A 75 11.64 7.60 -2.29
C LEU A 75 12.18 6.88 -3.52
N VAL A 76 11.65 5.69 -3.85
CA VAL A 76 11.97 4.96 -5.08
C VAL A 76 11.62 5.80 -6.32
N GLY A 77 10.46 6.43 -6.35
CA GLY A 77 10.06 7.34 -7.41
C GLY A 77 11.04 8.50 -7.61
N PHE A 78 11.45 9.18 -6.54
CA PHE A 78 12.45 10.26 -6.61
C PHE A 78 13.82 9.77 -7.08
N GLN A 79 14.27 8.61 -6.59
CA GLN A 79 15.51 8.01 -7.05
C GLN A 79 15.44 7.67 -8.53
N PHE A 80 14.30 7.20 -9.00
CA PHE A 80 14.10 6.87 -10.41
C PHE A 80 14.07 8.12 -11.30
N VAL A 81 13.49 9.26 -10.85
CA VAL A 81 13.66 10.56 -11.53
C VAL A 81 15.14 10.90 -11.69
N LYS A 82 15.91 10.84 -10.59
CA LYS A 82 17.33 11.17 -10.60
C LYS A 82 18.12 10.30 -11.58
N THR A 83 17.89 8.98 -11.55
CA THR A 83 18.57 8.03 -12.44
C THR A 83 18.18 8.25 -13.91
N SER A 84 16.89 8.43 -14.17
CA SER A 84 16.39 8.68 -15.53
C SER A 84 16.90 10.00 -16.10
N PHE A 85 16.96 11.05 -15.28
CA PHE A 85 17.51 12.33 -15.69
C PHE A 85 19.03 12.25 -15.99
N SER A 86 19.78 11.47 -15.17
CA SER A 86 21.19 11.19 -15.43
C SER A 86 21.40 10.50 -16.78
N LYS A 87 20.54 9.56 -17.15
CA LYS A 87 20.57 8.87 -18.45
C LYS A 87 20.26 9.78 -19.64
N ILE A 88 19.43 10.81 -19.45
CA ILE A 88 19.19 11.83 -20.49
C ILE A 88 20.46 12.65 -20.73
N LEU A 89 21.16 13.05 -19.66
CA LEU A 89 22.36 13.89 -19.74
C LEU A 89 23.59 13.11 -20.23
N ASN A 90 23.70 11.84 -19.81
CA ASN A 90 24.82 10.95 -20.14
C ASN A 90 24.24 9.64 -20.71
N PRO A 91 23.88 9.62 -22.00
CA PRO A 91 23.37 8.41 -22.63
C PRO A 91 24.42 7.29 -22.61
N GLU A 92 24.13 6.20 -21.95
CA GLU A 92 24.93 4.98 -21.98
C GLU A 92 24.28 3.96 -22.92
N ALA A 93 25.10 3.29 -23.74
CA ALA A 93 24.61 2.21 -24.57
C ALA A 93 24.19 1.03 -23.69
N VAL A 94 22.94 0.62 -23.80
CA VAL A 94 22.44 -0.57 -23.07
C VAL A 94 23.04 -1.81 -23.73
N THR A 95 23.98 -2.46 -23.03
CA THR A 95 24.55 -3.73 -23.49
C THR A 95 23.58 -4.87 -23.19
N PHE A 96 23.27 -5.67 -24.20
CA PHE A 96 22.39 -6.82 -24.05
C PHE A 96 23.15 -8.01 -23.49
N GLU A 97 22.73 -8.46 -22.33
CA GLU A 97 23.13 -9.73 -21.75
C GLU A 97 21.90 -10.62 -21.54
N ILE A 98 21.91 -11.82 -22.12
CA ILE A 98 20.75 -12.72 -22.10
C ILE A 98 20.32 -13.14 -20.69
N MET A 99 21.28 -13.36 -19.78
CA MET A 99 20.97 -13.81 -18.43
C MET A 99 20.26 -12.75 -17.57
N PRO A 100 20.75 -11.48 -17.49
CA PRO A 100 20.00 -10.41 -16.84
C PRO A 100 18.62 -10.20 -17.47
N PHE A 101 18.50 -10.29 -18.79
CA PHE A 101 17.23 -10.13 -19.50
C PHE A 101 16.20 -11.19 -19.12
N LEU A 102 16.58 -12.47 -19.09
CA LEU A 102 15.68 -13.55 -18.65
C LEU A 102 15.25 -13.39 -17.20
N LEU A 103 16.19 -13.05 -16.30
CA LEU A 103 15.87 -12.79 -14.90
C LEU A 103 14.92 -11.61 -14.73
N LEU A 104 15.08 -10.57 -15.55
CA LEU A 104 14.21 -9.41 -15.57
C LEU A 104 12.78 -9.80 -15.97
N LEU A 105 12.60 -10.57 -17.04
CA LEU A 105 11.29 -11.05 -17.50
C LEU A 105 10.59 -11.92 -16.44
N ILE A 106 11.32 -12.85 -15.82
CA ILE A 106 10.78 -13.68 -14.74
C ILE A 106 10.36 -12.79 -13.56
N SER A 107 11.20 -11.84 -13.17
CA SER A 107 10.91 -10.88 -12.10
C SER A 107 9.66 -10.07 -12.37
N ILE A 108 9.49 -9.54 -13.59
CA ILE A 108 8.29 -8.79 -14.01
C ILE A 108 7.04 -9.66 -13.83
N GLY A 109 7.06 -10.91 -14.29
CA GLY A 109 5.94 -11.85 -14.15
C GLY A 109 5.53 -12.05 -12.69
N PHE A 110 6.49 -12.30 -11.81
CA PHE A 110 6.24 -12.45 -10.37
C PHE A 110 5.73 -11.16 -9.73
N LYS A 111 6.28 -10.01 -10.10
CA LYS A 111 5.86 -8.71 -9.56
C LYS A 111 4.44 -8.33 -10.00
N ILE A 112 4.05 -8.61 -11.24
CA ILE A 112 2.66 -8.43 -11.72
C ILE A 112 1.70 -9.30 -10.89
N TRP A 113 2.05 -10.57 -10.71
CA TRP A 113 1.24 -11.47 -9.91
C TRP A 113 1.13 -10.97 -8.46
N LEU A 114 2.24 -10.60 -7.84
CA LEU A 114 2.29 -10.11 -6.45
C LEU A 114 1.50 -8.82 -6.27
N SER A 115 1.63 -7.87 -7.20
CA SER A 115 0.86 -6.63 -7.20
C SER A 115 -0.65 -6.90 -7.24
N LYS A 116 -1.10 -7.73 -8.20
CA LYS A 116 -2.53 -8.10 -8.32
C LYS A 116 -3.03 -8.83 -7.08
N PHE A 117 -2.25 -9.78 -6.57
CA PHE A 117 -2.59 -10.53 -5.37
C PHE A 117 -2.78 -9.61 -4.16
N ASN A 118 -1.80 -8.75 -3.88
CA ASN A 118 -1.84 -7.83 -2.76
C ASN A 118 -2.98 -6.81 -2.88
N LYS A 119 -3.20 -6.22 -4.07
CA LYS A 119 -4.31 -5.29 -4.29
C LYS A 119 -5.67 -5.94 -4.14
N ASN A 120 -5.87 -7.13 -4.73
CA ASN A 120 -7.14 -7.84 -4.62
C ASN A 120 -7.44 -8.25 -3.17
N LEU A 121 -6.43 -8.74 -2.45
CA LEU A 121 -6.59 -9.10 -1.04
C LEU A 121 -6.82 -7.85 -0.19
N GLY A 122 -6.04 -6.78 -0.42
CA GLY A 122 -6.18 -5.50 0.27
C GLY A 122 -7.56 -4.88 0.10
N ASN A 123 -8.15 -4.98 -1.10
CA ASN A 123 -9.53 -4.52 -1.34
C ASN A 123 -10.57 -5.38 -0.60
N LYS A 124 -10.37 -6.71 -0.55
CA LYS A 124 -11.32 -7.62 0.12
C LYS A 124 -11.36 -7.44 1.63
N ILE A 125 -10.23 -7.17 2.26
CA ILE A 125 -10.14 -7.01 3.72
C ILE A 125 -9.95 -5.57 4.16
N ASN A 126 -10.08 -4.62 3.24
CA ASN A 126 -9.95 -3.18 3.44
C ASN A 126 -8.61 -2.76 4.07
N SER A 127 -7.51 -3.41 3.65
CA SER A 127 -6.16 -3.19 4.19
C SER A 127 -5.37 -2.20 3.35
N SER A 128 -5.07 -1.03 3.93
CA SER A 128 -4.20 -0.02 3.32
C SER A 128 -2.75 -0.51 3.18
N ALA A 129 -2.26 -1.33 4.11
CA ALA A 129 -0.91 -1.88 4.05
C ALA A 129 -0.71 -2.84 2.87
N LEU A 130 -1.70 -3.70 2.57
CA LEU A 130 -1.66 -4.57 1.39
C LEU A 130 -1.80 -3.78 0.08
N LYS A 131 -2.64 -2.74 0.05
CA LYS A 131 -2.76 -1.85 -1.11
C LYS A 131 -1.43 -1.16 -1.39
N ALA A 132 -0.75 -0.63 -0.36
CA ALA A 132 0.57 -0.01 -0.46
C ALA A 132 1.62 -1.00 -0.99
N ALA A 133 1.72 -2.21 -0.41
CA ALA A 133 2.62 -3.26 -0.88
C ALA A 133 2.33 -3.71 -2.33
N GLY A 134 1.06 -3.70 -2.75
CA GLY A 134 0.67 -3.97 -4.13
C GLY A 134 1.09 -2.87 -5.10
N THR A 135 1.10 -1.61 -4.65
CA THR A 135 1.54 -0.46 -5.46
C THR A 135 3.06 -0.40 -5.56
N ASP A 136 3.77 -0.73 -4.49
CA ASP A 136 5.23 -0.90 -4.48
C ASP A 136 5.66 -1.92 -5.54
N ALA A 137 5.10 -3.14 -5.50
CA ALA A 137 5.36 -4.18 -6.51
C ALA A 137 5.01 -3.72 -7.95
N LEU A 138 4.01 -2.86 -8.15
CA LEU A 138 3.68 -2.30 -9.46
C LEU A 138 4.71 -1.27 -9.92
N GLY A 139 5.26 -0.48 -9.02
CA GLY A 139 6.38 0.43 -9.28
C GLY A 139 7.56 -0.31 -9.90
N ASP A 140 7.91 -1.47 -9.34
CA ASP A 140 8.99 -2.32 -9.87
C ASP A 140 8.68 -2.89 -11.27
N VAL A 141 7.43 -3.23 -11.54
CA VAL A 141 7.02 -3.64 -12.90
C VAL A 141 7.28 -2.51 -13.89
N PHE A 142 6.92 -1.27 -13.55
CA PHE A 142 7.15 -0.12 -14.42
C PHE A 142 8.64 0.14 -14.65
N THR A 143 9.46 0.14 -13.58
CA THR A 143 10.91 0.34 -13.71
C THR A 143 11.56 -0.74 -14.56
N SER A 144 11.23 -2.00 -14.32
CA SER A 144 11.76 -3.14 -15.07
C SER A 144 11.29 -3.14 -16.53
N THR A 145 10.03 -2.75 -16.79
CA THR A 145 9.49 -2.66 -18.16
C THR A 145 10.18 -1.55 -18.94
N THR A 146 10.52 -0.43 -18.28
CA THR A 146 11.30 0.64 -18.92
C THR A 146 12.64 0.13 -19.42
N VAL A 147 13.33 -0.70 -18.63
CA VAL A 147 14.61 -1.32 -19.06
C VAL A 147 14.40 -2.22 -20.28
N VAL A 148 13.33 -3.02 -20.31
CA VAL A 148 12.99 -3.88 -21.47
C VAL A 148 12.75 -3.03 -22.72
N ILE A 149 11.95 -1.96 -22.62
CA ILE A 149 11.66 -1.05 -23.74
C ILE A 149 12.95 -0.40 -24.24
N SER A 150 13.81 0.07 -23.33
CA SER A 150 15.09 0.70 -23.65
C SER A 150 15.99 -0.22 -24.45
N PHE A 151 16.03 -1.49 -24.05
CA PHE A 151 16.79 -2.51 -24.78
C PHE A 151 16.35 -2.63 -26.24
N PHE A 152 15.06 -2.72 -26.49
CA PHE A 152 14.56 -2.78 -27.86
C PHE A 152 14.77 -1.47 -28.61
N ALA A 153 14.58 -0.34 -27.97
CA ALA A 153 14.72 0.98 -28.58
C ALA A 153 16.17 1.29 -28.97
N SER A 154 17.16 0.83 -28.18
CA SER A 154 18.60 1.06 -28.45
C SER A 154 19.07 0.45 -29.76
N ASN A 155 18.39 -0.57 -30.30
CA ASN A 155 18.69 -1.16 -31.61
C ASN A 155 18.26 -0.29 -32.79
N PHE A 156 17.35 0.69 -32.58
CA PHE A 156 16.77 1.51 -33.63
C PHE A 156 17.21 2.97 -33.58
N THR A 157 17.68 3.45 -32.45
CA THR A 157 18.05 4.86 -32.26
C THR A 157 19.10 5.02 -31.17
N SER A 158 19.98 6.00 -31.34
CA SER A 158 20.92 6.46 -30.33
C SER A 158 20.29 7.48 -29.34
N PHE A 159 19.02 7.80 -29.53
CA PHE A 159 18.31 8.73 -28.66
C PHE A 159 18.01 8.08 -27.28
N PRO A 160 18.22 8.76 -26.15
CA PRO A 160 18.05 8.19 -24.81
C PRO A 160 16.57 8.05 -24.40
N ILE A 161 15.82 7.23 -25.17
CA ILE A 161 14.38 7.01 -24.98
C ILE A 161 14.10 6.50 -23.55
N ASP A 162 14.97 5.67 -23.01
CA ASP A 162 14.87 5.13 -21.65
C ASP A 162 14.85 6.21 -20.58
N GLY A 163 15.66 7.25 -20.72
CA GLY A 163 15.68 8.37 -19.81
C GLY A 163 14.33 9.12 -19.77
N TYR A 164 13.76 9.41 -20.95
CA TYR A 164 12.48 10.13 -21.05
C TYR A 164 11.30 9.30 -20.56
N ILE A 165 11.21 8.02 -20.96
CA ILE A 165 10.18 7.10 -20.47
C ILE A 165 10.35 6.90 -18.96
N GLY A 166 11.60 6.78 -18.49
CA GLY A 166 11.91 6.65 -17.05
C GLY A 166 11.40 7.83 -16.23
N VAL A 167 11.58 9.07 -16.70
CA VAL A 167 11.03 10.26 -16.01
C VAL A 167 9.50 10.21 -15.96
N LEU A 168 8.83 9.85 -17.04
CA LEU A 168 7.36 9.72 -17.07
C LEU A 168 6.87 8.68 -16.06
N VAL A 169 7.51 7.50 -16.04
CA VAL A 169 7.18 6.42 -15.10
C VAL A 169 7.45 6.84 -13.66
N ALA A 170 8.57 7.53 -13.40
CA ALA A 170 8.89 8.03 -12.07
C ALA A 170 7.84 9.01 -11.53
N ILE A 171 7.30 9.89 -12.39
CA ILE A 171 6.20 10.80 -12.01
C ILE A 171 4.96 9.99 -11.62
N ILE A 172 4.61 8.93 -12.36
CA ILE A 172 3.48 8.06 -12.05
C ILE A 172 3.68 7.37 -10.68
N ILE A 173 4.90 6.88 -10.41
CA ILE A 173 5.24 6.24 -9.13
C ILE A 173 5.10 7.22 -7.97
N ILE A 174 5.63 8.45 -8.11
CA ILE A 174 5.52 9.50 -7.09
C ILE A 174 4.06 9.86 -6.84
N TYR A 175 3.27 10.03 -7.91
CA TYR A 175 1.84 10.30 -7.77
C TYR A 175 1.10 9.18 -7.04
N SER A 176 1.38 7.92 -7.38
CA SER A 176 0.81 6.75 -6.70
C SER A 176 1.20 6.71 -5.21
N GLY A 177 2.47 6.96 -4.89
CA GLY A 177 2.94 7.06 -3.49
C GLY A 177 2.24 8.18 -2.72
N PHE A 178 2.09 9.36 -3.33
CA PHE A 178 1.38 10.48 -2.72
C PHE A 178 -0.11 10.17 -2.50
N SER A 179 -0.77 9.51 -3.46
CA SER A 179 -2.17 9.07 -3.31
C SER A 179 -2.33 8.09 -2.14
N LEU A 180 -1.40 7.13 -2.01
CA LEU A 180 -1.38 6.19 -0.88
C LEU A 180 -1.16 6.87 0.46
N ILE A 181 -0.27 7.88 0.53
CA ILE A 181 -0.06 8.68 1.75
C ILE A 181 -1.38 9.36 2.15
N LYS A 182 -2.05 10.01 1.20
CA LYS A 182 -3.33 10.69 1.45
C LYS A 182 -4.41 9.70 1.94
N GLU A 183 -4.55 8.55 1.27
CA GLU A 183 -5.51 7.49 1.64
C GLU A 183 -5.21 6.93 3.05
N THR A 184 -3.94 6.84 3.42
CA THR A 184 -3.52 6.26 4.69
C THR A 184 -3.62 7.26 5.86
N ILE A 185 -3.39 8.54 5.60
CA ILE A 185 -3.51 9.60 6.62
C ILE A 185 -4.97 9.90 6.93
N SER A 186 -5.88 9.81 5.97
CA SER A 186 -7.29 10.17 6.14
C SER A 186 -7.96 9.46 7.33
N PRO A 187 -7.86 8.13 7.50
CA PRO A 187 -8.40 7.44 8.68
C PRO A 187 -7.72 7.83 10.00
N LEU A 188 -6.44 8.21 9.95
CA LEU A 188 -5.71 8.65 11.15
C LEU A 188 -6.19 10.02 11.66
N LEU A 189 -6.56 10.91 10.73
CA LEU A 189 -7.12 12.23 11.04
C LEU A 189 -8.59 12.17 11.47
N GLY A 190 -9.28 11.07 11.17
CA GLY A 190 -10.70 10.91 11.39
C GLY A 190 -11.50 11.30 10.14
N GLU A 191 -11.50 10.43 9.14
CA GLU A 191 -12.31 10.60 7.94
C GLU A 191 -13.80 10.48 8.23
N ALA A 192 -14.62 11.13 7.40
CA ALA A 192 -16.06 10.98 7.47
C ALA A 192 -16.46 9.51 7.23
N PRO A 193 -17.38 8.97 8.03
CA PRO A 193 -17.87 7.61 7.83
C PRO A 193 -18.63 7.47 6.52
N ASP A 194 -18.71 6.24 6.00
CA ASP A 194 -19.51 5.92 4.82
C ASP A 194 -20.99 6.24 5.08
N ALA A 195 -21.64 6.94 4.15
CA ALA A 195 -23.04 7.33 4.27
C ALA A 195 -23.96 6.11 4.41
N GLU A 196 -23.64 4.98 3.78
CA GLU A 196 -24.40 3.73 3.92
C GLU A 196 -24.29 3.18 5.35
N LEU A 197 -23.09 3.21 5.95
CA LEU A 197 -22.88 2.79 7.34
C LEU A 197 -23.67 3.69 8.31
N VAL A 198 -23.65 5.01 8.10
CA VAL A 198 -24.43 5.97 8.89
C VAL A 198 -25.91 5.64 8.84
N GLN A 199 -26.44 5.38 7.65
CA GLN A 199 -27.83 5.04 7.46
C GLN A 199 -28.19 3.70 8.13
N GLN A 200 -27.35 2.67 7.96
CA GLN A 200 -27.55 1.36 8.59
C GLN A 200 -27.60 1.45 10.12
N ILE A 201 -26.71 2.26 10.74
CA ILE A 201 -26.73 2.47 12.19
C ILE A 201 -27.99 3.19 12.63
N ASN A 202 -28.37 4.27 11.94
CA ASN A 202 -29.59 5.02 12.25
C ASN A 202 -30.84 4.14 12.14
N ASP A 203 -30.99 3.40 11.04
CA ASP A 203 -32.12 2.50 10.82
C ASP A 203 -32.18 1.38 11.86
N MET A 204 -31.01 0.84 12.23
CA MET A 204 -30.91 -0.17 13.29
C MET A 204 -31.41 0.37 14.63
N VAL A 205 -30.91 1.54 15.05
CA VAL A 205 -31.29 2.13 16.35
C VAL A 205 -32.77 2.53 16.35
N LEU A 206 -33.26 3.12 15.27
CA LEU A 206 -34.68 3.48 15.12
C LEU A 206 -35.62 2.26 15.06
N SER A 207 -35.11 1.06 14.78
CA SER A 207 -35.94 -0.17 14.78
C SER A 207 -36.28 -0.68 16.18
N TYR A 208 -35.61 -0.19 17.22
CA TYR A 208 -35.92 -0.56 18.60
C TYR A 208 -37.18 0.11 19.10
N GLU A 209 -37.96 -0.62 19.87
CA GLU A 209 -39.22 -0.13 20.45
C GLU A 209 -38.94 1.06 21.37
N HIS A 210 -39.80 2.06 21.37
CA HIS A 210 -39.69 3.29 22.15
C HIS A 210 -38.55 4.27 21.76
N ILE A 211 -37.76 4.03 20.74
CA ILE A 211 -36.86 5.04 20.20
C ILE A 211 -37.61 5.87 19.16
N SER A 212 -37.75 7.18 19.43
CA SER A 212 -38.49 8.12 18.59
C SER A 212 -37.63 8.93 17.63
N GLY A 213 -36.30 9.01 17.91
CA GLY A 213 -35.36 9.76 17.08
C GLY A 213 -33.92 9.40 17.42
N VAL A 214 -32.99 9.72 16.50
CA VAL A 214 -31.57 9.58 16.69
C VAL A 214 -30.84 10.80 16.15
N HIS A 215 -29.80 11.25 16.85
CA HIS A 215 -28.95 12.37 16.44
C HIS A 215 -27.53 12.25 17.00
N ASP A 216 -26.62 13.12 16.54
CA ASP A 216 -25.23 13.22 16.98
C ASP A 216 -24.46 11.88 16.90
N LEU A 217 -24.67 11.15 15.79
CA LEU A 217 -23.88 9.94 15.53
C LEU A 217 -22.42 10.31 15.27
N ILE A 218 -21.54 9.82 16.14
CA ILE A 218 -20.09 9.95 16.02
C ILE A 218 -19.50 8.56 15.77
N ILE A 219 -18.68 8.44 14.71
CA ILE A 219 -18.02 7.19 14.34
C ILE A 219 -16.50 7.40 14.35
N HIS A 220 -15.81 6.56 15.10
CA HIS A 220 -14.35 6.53 15.16
C HIS A 220 -13.81 5.25 14.55
N ASN A 221 -12.91 5.40 13.57
CA ASN A 221 -12.18 4.29 12.96
C ASN A 221 -10.85 4.07 13.72
N TYR A 222 -10.71 2.92 14.36
CA TYR A 222 -9.49 2.48 15.06
C TYR A 222 -8.70 1.41 14.31
N GLY A 223 -8.98 1.23 13.02
CA GLY A 223 -8.31 0.26 12.16
C GLY A 223 -9.29 -0.70 11.50
N PRO A 224 -8.82 -1.54 10.57
CA PRO A 224 -9.67 -2.49 9.87
C PRO A 224 -10.46 -3.39 10.82
N GLY A 225 -11.78 -3.37 10.67
CA GLY A 225 -12.70 -4.14 11.52
C GLY A 225 -12.85 -3.64 12.95
N ARG A 226 -12.36 -2.42 13.28
CA ARG A 226 -12.47 -1.81 14.61
C ARG A 226 -13.07 -0.43 14.50
N ILE A 227 -14.38 -0.37 14.60
CA ILE A 227 -15.16 0.87 14.59
C ILE A 227 -15.84 1.02 15.95
N MET A 228 -15.80 2.23 16.48
CA MET A 228 -16.57 2.62 17.65
C MET A 228 -17.53 3.73 17.24
N ALA A 229 -18.78 3.58 17.64
CA ALA A 229 -19.79 4.59 17.38
C ALA A 229 -20.48 4.99 18.70
N SER A 230 -20.88 6.25 18.80
CA SER A 230 -21.79 6.75 19.81
C SER A 230 -22.91 7.53 19.14
N ILE A 231 -24.13 7.36 19.64
CA ILE A 231 -25.32 7.99 19.09
C ILE A 231 -26.22 8.42 20.23
N HIS A 232 -26.91 9.52 20.08
CA HIS A 232 -27.98 9.92 20.99
C HIS A 232 -29.30 9.36 20.46
N ALA A 233 -30.00 8.62 21.31
CA ALA A 233 -31.34 8.12 21.08
C ALA A 233 -32.39 8.91 21.87
N GLU A 234 -33.41 9.34 21.21
CA GLU A 234 -34.57 10.05 21.82
C GLU A 234 -35.59 9.03 22.29
N ILE A 235 -36.01 9.12 23.55
CA ILE A 235 -37.01 8.25 24.16
C ILE A 235 -38.06 9.14 24.82
N PRO A 236 -39.38 8.81 24.66
CA PRO A 236 -40.47 9.56 25.33
C PRO A 236 -40.31 9.59 26.86
N ALA A 237 -40.56 10.75 27.47
CA ALA A 237 -40.32 11.00 28.88
C ALA A 237 -41.24 10.22 29.86
N ASP A 238 -42.31 9.63 29.34
CA ASP A 238 -43.32 8.87 30.12
C ASP A 238 -42.96 7.39 30.29
N ILE A 239 -41.85 6.94 29.70
CA ILE A 239 -41.40 5.55 29.79
C ILE A 239 -40.65 5.30 31.10
N ASN A 240 -40.94 4.15 31.71
CA ASN A 240 -40.25 3.75 32.94
C ASN A 240 -38.75 3.55 32.72
N ILE A 241 -37.91 4.05 33.64
CA ILE A 241 -36.45 4.01 33.55
C ILE A 241 -35.86 2.59 33.42
N MET A 242 -36.51 1.58 34.02
CA MET A 242 -36.10 0.19 33.87
C MET A 242 -36.35 -0.36 32.49
N THR A 243 -37.43 0.10 31.84
CA THR A 243 -37.72 -0.22 30.44
C THR A 243 -36.70 0.41 29.53
N ILE A 244 -36.33 1.68 29.78
CA ILE A 244 -35.26 2.39 29.03
C ILE A 244 -33.92 1.67 29.16
N HIS A 245 -33.56 1.28 30.38
CA HIS A 245 -32.31 0.54 30.62
C HIS A 245 -32.27 -0.76 29.80
N ASN A 246 -33.33 -1.55 29.79
CA ASN A 246 -33.42 -2.80 29.06
C ASN A 246 -33.42 -2.63 27.52
N ILE A 247 -33.76 -1.45 27.02
CA ILE A 247 -33.72 -1.13 25.56
C ILE A 247 -32.29 -0.76 25.13
N ILE A 248 -31.55 -0.07 26.02
CA ILE A 248 -30.22 0.45 25.72
C ILE A 248 -29.11 -0.58 25.96
N ASP A 249 -29.31 -1.53 26.89
CA ASP A 249 -28.34 -2.55 27.31
C ASP A 249 -28.41 -3.79 26.38
#